data_3eb4966aed1b8efd5478aea389fa5e26
#
_entry.id   3eb4966aed1b8efd5478aea389fa5e26
#
_cell.length_a   1.000
_cell.length_b   1.000
_cell.length_c   1.000
_cell.angle_alpha   90.00
_cell.angle_beta   90.00
_cell.angle_gamma   90.00
#
_symmetry.space_group_name_H-M   'P 1'
#
loop_
_entity.id
_entity.type
_entity.pdbx_description
1 polymer ?
#
loop_
_entity_poly.entity_id
_entity_poly.type
_entity_poly.pdbx_seq_one_letter_code
_entity_poly.pdbx_strand_id
1 'polypeptide(L)'
;METMTAKERIHNILKRKPVDRVGIFEEFWQDTLTRWKKEGHLPDDLTTEDFPEHFGLDMEKPWPFNFVADLDFKDEVVEETEEVILVRNGDGALLRQHKLHVSAPEHVDFRVKEKADWEECIKPLLKADIKRIDCNSYRRLRQRGERDGRFVMGSSWNVFQVMVNVCGHQNLLMGMTLDPDWVKDMASTYARLSIELHEILFEREGLPDGLFIMEDLGYKNNPFMSLRMFREMLKPAYAEFVRFARSKNLPVLFHSCGYVEPFIPDLIEVGISCLTALEVKAGMDLIRYYQQYGEALSFMGGIDARTIASNDRVSIDRELEKKIPVVKGNYGFILSSDHSIPDTVNYETYRYFLEKGLSLGKY
;
A
#
# COMPACT_ATOMS: atom_id res chain seq x y z
N MET A 1 3.50 -31.13 -8.50
CA MET A 1 4.58 -30.14 -8.31
C MET A 1 5.02 -30.21 -6.85
N GLU A 2 6.32 -30.05 -6.57
CA GLU A 2 6.80 -29.90 -5.19
C GLU A 2 6.14 -28.66 -4.57
N THR A 3 5.86 -28.73 -3.27
CA THR A 3 5.25 -27.63 -2.53
C THR A 3 6.27 -26.49 -2.41
N MET A 4 5.96 -25.33 -3.01
CA MET A 4 6.82 -24.14 -2.94
C MET A 4 6.66 -23.43 -1.58
N THR A 5 7.75 -22.82 -1.08
CA THR A 5 7.64 -21.83 -0.01
C THR A 5 6.84 -20.61 -0.49
N ALA A 6 6.24 -19.88 0.44
CA ALA A 6 5.54 -18.63 0.10
C ALA A 6 6.48 -17.62 -0.59
N LYS A 7 7.72 -17.52 -0.11
CA LYS A 7 8.76 -16.66 -0.71
C LYS A 7 9.06 -17.02 -2.16
N GLU A 8 9.29 -18.29 -2.47
CA GLU A 8 9.52 -18.78 -3.83
C GLU A 8 8.31 -18.51 -4.73
N ARG A 9 7.11 -18.77 -4.21
CA ARG A 9 5.85 -18.54 -4.94
C ARG A 9 5.71 -17.09 -5.32
N ILE A 10 5.82 -16.13 -4.39
CA ILE A 10 5.70 -14.71 -4.68
C ILE A 10 6.79 -14.24 -5.65
N HIS A 11 8.05 -14.66 -5.46
CA HIS A 11 9.11 -14.35 -6.43
C HIS A 11 8.79 -14.84 -7.84
N ASN A 12 8.22 -16.04 -7.98
CA ASN A 12 7.84 -16.58 -9.28
C ASN A 12 6.64 -15.83 -9.87
N ILE A 13 5.63 -15.51 -9.04
CA ILE A 13 4.47 -14.69 -9.45
C ILE A 13 4.90 -13.34 -10.01
N LEU A 14 5.81 -12.63 -9.32
CA LEU A 14 6.30 -11.33 -9.77
C LEU A 14 7.10 -11.42 -11.08
N LYS A 15 7.56 -12.62 -11.46
CA LYS A 15 8.24 -12.93 -12.72
C LYS A 15 7.34 -13.67 -13.72
N ARG A 16 6.08 -13.93 -13.37
CA ARG A 16 5.10 -14.69 -14.18
C ARG A 16 5.64 -16.07 -14.57
N LYS A 17 6.26 -16.74 -13.62
CA LYS A 17 6.81 -18.10 -13.76
C LYS A 17 5.88 -19.12 -13.09
N PRO A 18 5.94 -20.41 -13.50
CA PRO A 18 5.12 -21.44 -12.91
C PRO A 18 5.19 -21.50 -11.39
N VAL A 19 4.04 -21.66 -10.75
CA VAL A 19 3.83 -21.80 -9.31
C VAL A 19 2.82 -22.91 -9.03
N ASP A 20 2.77 -23.37 -7.79
CA ASP A 20 1.83 -24.40 -7.32
C ASP A 20 0.38 -23.84 -7.16
N ARG A 21 0.25 -22.58 -6.80
CA ARG A 21 -1.02 -21.84 -6.64
C ARG A 21 -0.81 -20.33 -6.76
N VAL A 22 -1.88 -19.57 -6.86
CA VAL A 22 -1.83 -18.12 -6.70
C VAL A 22 -1.27 -17.73 -5.32
N GLY A 23 -0.61 -16.57 -5.25
CA GLY A 23 -0.21 -15.99 -3.97
C GLY A 23 -1.41 -15.52 -3.16
N ILE A 24 -1.20 -15.22 -1.88
CA ILE A 24 -2.21 -14.65 -1.00
C ILE A 24 -1.62 -13.52 -0.19
N PHE A 25 -2.32 -12.40 -0.16
CA PHE A 25 -2.05 -11.29 0.74
C PHE A 25 -3.38 -10.63 1.13
N GLU A 26 -3.47 -10.02 2.31
CA GLU A 26 -4.63 -9.26 2.72
C GLU A 26 -4.30 -8.23 3.79
N GLU A 27 -5.08 -7.16 3.82
CA GLU A 27 -5.06 -6.14 4.85
C GLU A 27 -6.42 -6.03 5.53
N PHE A 28 -6.41 -5.62 6.80
CA PHE A 28 -7.61 -5.58 7.63
C PHE A 28 -7.68 -4.25 8.36
N TRP A 29 -8.89 -3.71 8.49
CA TRP A 29 -9.11 -2.61 9.41
C TRP A 29 -8.96 -3.07 10.85
N GLN A 30 -8.48 -2.21 11.72
CA GLN A 30 -8.33 -2.50 13.15
C GLN A 30 -9.68 -2.85 13.82
N ASP A 31 -10.77 -2.23 13.35
CA ASP A 31 -12.12 -2.51 13.84
C ASP A 31 -12.56 -3.93 13.51
N THR A 32 -12.12 -4.50 12.40
CA THR A 32 -12.34 -5.90 12.03
C THR A 32 -11.69 -6.84 13.04
N LEU A 33 -10.43 -6.59 13.40
CA LEU A 33 -9.71 -7.34 14.42
C LEU A 33 -10.44 -7.24 15.78
N THR A 34 -10.81 -6.03 16.17
CA THR A 34 -11.51 -5.76 17.44
C THR A 34 -12.83 -6.51 17.50
N ARG A 35 -13.62 -6.48 16.42
CA ARG A 35 -14.89 -7.20 16.32
C ARG A 35 -14.70 -8.71 16.42
N TRP A 36 -13.78 -9.29 15.64
CA TRP A 36 -13.57 -10.75 15.64
C TRP A 36 -13.04 -11.29 16.96
N LYS A 37 -12.24 -10.49 17.71
CA LYS A 37 -11.84 -10.81 19.08
C LYS A 37 -13.05 -10.83 20.02
N LYS A 38 -13.88 -9.78 19.97
CA LYS A 38 -15.10 -9.67 20.79
C LYS A 38 -16.08 -10.82 20.53
N GLU A 39 -16.12 -11.34 19.31
CA GLU A 39 -16.92 -12.49 18.91
C GLU A 39 -16.28 -13.85 19.29
N GLY A 40 -15.06 -13.85 19.84
CA GLY A 40 -14.34 -15.06 20.28
C GLY A 40 -13.69 -15.85 19.14
N HIS A 41 -13.55 -15.26 17.95
CA HIS A 41 -12.90 -15.92 16.80
C HIS A 41 -11.37 -15.81 16.84
N LEU A 42 -10.83 -14.82 17.51
CA LEU A 42 -9.40 -14.55 17.61
C LEU A 42 -8.96 -14.43 19.07
N PRO A 43 -7.73 -14.88 19.43
CA PRO A 43 -7.14 -14.63 20.73
C PRO A 43 -7.03 -13.13 21.05
N ASP A 44 -7.15 -12.77 22.32
CA ASP A 44 -7.11 -11.36 22.75
C ASP A 44 -5.75 -10.69 22.51
N ASP A 45 -4.65 -11.44 22.57
CA ASP A 45 -3.28 -11.00 22.37
C ASP A 45 -2.85 -10.96 20.89
N LEU A 46 -3.62 -11.56 19.96
CA LEU A 46 -3.32 -11.55 18.53
C LEU A 46 -3.39 -10.12 17.97
N THR A 47 -2.44 -9.75 17.14
CA THR A 47 -2.38 -8.46 16.44
C THR A 47 -2.53 -8.63 14.93
N THR A 48 -2.67 -7.53 14.19
CA THR A 48 -2.69 -7.58 12.72
C THR A 48 -1.37 -8.10 12.15
N GLU A 49 -0.26 -7.96 12.88
CA GLU A 49 1.04 -8.52 12.48
C GLU A 49 1.01 -10.06 12.48
N ASP A 50 0.13 -10.71 13.25
CA ASP A 50 0.05 -12.17 13.34
C ASP A 50 -0.85 -12.79 12.26
N PHE A 51 -1.58 -11.96 11.50
CA PHE A 51 -2.46 -12.43 10.43
C PHE A 51 -1.78 -13.24 9.33
N PRO A 52 -0.52 -12.94 8.90
CA PRO A 52 0.16 -13.80 7.96
C PRO A 52 0.29 -15.26 8.44
N GLU A 53 0.55 -15.47 9.72
CA GLU A 53 0.58 -16.81 10.31
C GLU A 53 -0.82 -17.39 10.50
N HIS A 54 -1.74 -16.61 11.08
CA HIS A 54 -3.09 -17.05 11.41
C HIS A 54 -3.90 -17.48 10.18
N PHE A 55 -3.81 -16.72 9.10
CA PHE A 55 -4.55 -16.98 7.84
C PHE A 55 -3.70 -17.66 6.76
N GLY A 56 -2.45 -17.97 7.01
CA GLY A 56 -1.55 -18.58 6.03
C GLY A 56 -1.24 -17.67 4.85
N LEU A 57 -1.12 -16.36 5.07
CA LEU A 57 -0.76 -15.40 4.02
C LEU A 57 0.70 -15.59 3.61
N ASP A 58 1.02 -15.30 2.36
CA ASP A 58 2.35 -15.55 1.78
C ASP A 58 3.38 -14.43 2.07
N MET A 59 2.94 -13.30 2.65
CA MET A 59 3.77 -12.10 2.74
C MET A 59 3.77 -11.48 4.14
N GLU A 60 4.95 -10.95 4.52
CA GLU A 60 5.15 -10.06 5.65
C GLU A 60 5.29 -8.62 5.13
N LYS A 61 4.69 -7.65 5.82
CA LYS A 61 4.68 -6.24 5.40
C LYS A 61 5.21 -5.32 6.51
N PRO A 62 6.54 -5.26 6.78
CA PRO A 62 7.09 -4.29 7.69
C PRO A 62 6.87 -2.86 7.17
N TRP A 63 6.58 -1.94 8.09
CA TRP A 63 6.34 -0.53 7.84
C TRP A 63 7.28 0.36 8.67
N PRO A 64 8.58 0.43 8.33
CA PRO A 64 9.58 0.96 9.24
C PRO A 64 9.77 2.47 9.21
N PHE A 65 9.22 3.21 8.22
CA PHE A 65 9.63 4.58 7.98
C PHE A 65 8.65 5.63 8.50
N ASN A 66 9.20 6.69 9.10
CA ASN A 66 8.50 7.90 9.49
C ASN A 66 8.92 9.08 8.59
N PHE A 67 7.98 9.59 7.79
CA PHE A 67 8.19 10.72 6.86
C PHE A 67 7.73 12.06 7.42
N VAL A 68 7.21 12.12 8.65
CA VAL A 68 6.84 13.38 9.30
C VAL A 68 8.05 14.32 9.32
N ALA A 69 7.83 15.59 8.96
CA ALA A 69 8.94 16.54 8.77
C ALA A 69 9.70 16.80 10.06
N ASP A 70 9.02 17.26 11.10
CA ASP A 70 9.61 17.53 12.41
C ASP A 70 9.42 16.34 13.37
N LEU A 71 10.49 15.58 13.58
CA LEU A 71 10.48 14.40 14.46
C LEU A 71 10.47 14.77 15.96
N ASP A 72 10.86 15.98 16.30
CA ASP A 72 10.93 16.45 17.69
C ASP A 72 9.63 17.18 18.08
N PHE A 73 8.74 17.46 17.11
CA PHE A 73 7.43 18.05 17.36
C PHE A 73 6.52 17.05 18.09
N LYS A 74 5.94 17.49 19.19
CA LYS A 74 4.93 16.70 19.90
C LYS A 74 3.56 17.11 19.38
N ASP A 75 2.78 16.13 18.98
CA ASP A 75 1.42 16.36 18.52
C ASP A 75 0.65 17.22 19.51
N GLU A 76 0.10 18.34 19.00
CA GLU A 76 -0.63 19.33 19.77
C GLU A 76 -2.13 19.09 19.63
N VAL A 77 -2.81 18.81 20.74
CA VAL A 77 -4.27 18.76 20.78
C VAL A 77 -4.81 20.18 20.76
N VAL A 78 -5.40 20.56 19.61
CA VAL A 78 -5.98 21.90 19.39
C VAL A 78 -7.40 21.98 19.93
N GLU A 79 -8.18 20.90 19.75
CA GLU A 79 -9.55 20.78 20.22
C GLU A 79 -9.86 19.33 20.53
N GLU A 80 -10.65 19.09 21.56
CA GLU A 80 -11.10 17.75 21.94
C GLU A 80 -12.55 17.79 22.39
N THR A 81 -13.37 16.88 21.85
CA THR A 81 -14.75 16.65 22.23
C THR A 81 -14.93 15.18 22.68
N GLU A 82 -16.16 14.77 22.99
CA GLU A 82 -16.43 13.36 23.30
C GLU A 82 -16.21 12.44 22.09
N GLU A 83 -16.46 12.91 20.86
CA GLU A 83 -16.45 12.10 19.63
C GLU A 83 -15.19 12.30 18.78
N VAL A 84 -14.59 13.49 18.79
CA VAL A 84 -13.48 13.83 17.91
C VAL A 84 -12.35 14.53 18.65
N ILE A 85 -11.14 14.35 18.12
CA ILE A 85 -9.94 15.07 18.54
C ILE A 85 -9.32 15.75 17.31
N LEU A 86 -8.94 17.02 17.47
CA LEU A 86 -8.27 17.82 16.45
C LEU A 86 -6.81 18.00 16.85
N VAL A 87 -5.90 17.45 16.06
CA VAL A 87 -4.47 17.36 16.38
C VAL A 87 -3.63 18.03 15.29
N ARG A 88 -2.68 18.85 15.68
CA ARG A 88 -1.61 19.35 14.82
C ARG A 88 -0.41 18.43 14.93
N ASN A 89 0.07 17.92 13.80
CA ASN A 89 1.23 17.02 13.75
C ASN A 89 2.53 17.74 13.37
N GLY A 90 3.64 16.99 13.31
CA GLY A 90 4.96 17.51 12.96
C GLY A 90 5.14 17.91 11.48
N ASP A 91 4.16 17.70 10.62
CA ASP A 91 4.08 18.28 9.26
C ASP A 91 3.39 19.66 9.27
N GLY A 92 2.87 20.07 10.43
CA GLY A 92 2.04 21.27 10.57
C GLY A 92 0.62 21.07 9.99
N ALA A 93 0.24 19.85 9.69
CA ALA A 93 -1.11 19.49 9.27
C ALA A 93 -2.05 19.41 10.47
N LEU A 94 -3.27 19.92 10.31
CA LEU A 94 -4.33 19.85 11.30
C LEU A 94 -5.30 18.72 10.92
N LEU A 95 -5.31 17.69 11.75
CA LEU A 95 -6.01 16.43 11.50
C LEU A 95 -7.17 16.26 12.49
N ARG A 96 -8.36 15.94 11.98
CA ARG A 96 -9.50 15.54 12.81
C ARG A 96 -9.60 14.02 12.81
N GLN A 97 -9.56 13.44 13.99
CA GLN A 97 -9.67 11.99 14.22
C GLN A 97 -10.94 11.68 15.02
N HIS A 98 -11.63 10.61 14.65
CA HIS A 98 -12.76 10.11 15.40
C HIS A 98 -12.27 9.24 16.57
N LYS A 99 -12.79 9.45 17.77
CA LYS A 99 -12.34 8.73 18.98
C LYS A 99 -12.96 7.33 19.09
N LEU A 100 -14.13 7.12 18.48
CA LEU A 100 -14.92 5.89 18.60
C LEU A 100 -14.72 4.91 17.44
N HIS A 101 -14.11 5.35 16.34
CA HIS A 101 -13.90 4.55 15.14
C HIS A 101 -12.49 4.77 14.59
N VAL A 102 -11.85 3.69 14.15
CA VAL A 102 -10.58 3.78 13.44
C VAL A 102 -10.86 4.08 11.96
N SER A 103 -10.58 5.30 11.55
CA SER A 103 -10.68 5.77 10.17
C SER A 103 -9.47 6.60 9.80
N ALA A 104 -9.24 6.80 8.49
CA ALA A 104 -8.27 7.79 8.05
C ALA A 104 -8.66 9.16 8.60
N PRO A 105 -7.71 9.94 9.18
CA PRO A 105 -8.01 11.26 9.72
C PRO A 105 -8.47 12.21 8.61
N GLU A 106 -9.42 13.09 8.93
CA GLU A 106 -9.80 14.17 8.04
C GLU A 106 -8.73 15.28 8.10
N HIS A 107 -8.22 15.66 6.95
CA HIS A 107 -7.28 16.77 6.82
C HIS A 107 -8.04 18.09 6.82
N VAL A 108 -7.89 18.90 7.88
CA VAL A 108 -8.67 20.14 8.10
C VAL A 108 -7.94 21.38 7.58
N ASP A 109 -6.65 21.51 7.89
CA ASP A 109 -5.81 22.62 7.43
C ASP A 109 -4.33 22.19 7.38
N PHE A 110 -3.50 22.98 6.70
CA PHE A 110 -2.09 22.72 6.48
C PHE A 110 -1.27 23.98 6.66
N ARG A 111 -0.08 23.84 7.22
CA ARG A 111 0.89 24.92 7.27
C ARG A 111 1.42 25.27 5.88
N VAL A 112 1.64 24.24 5.04
CA VAL A 112 2.17 24.40 3.68
C VAL A 112 1.02 24.63 2.70
N LYS A 113 0.96 25.84 2.14
CA LYS A 113 -0.05 26.23 1.12
C LYS A 113 0.58 26.63 -0.19
N GLU A 114 1.88 27.00 -0.17
CA GLU A 114 2.65 27.44 -1.32
C GLU A 114 4.14 27.08 -1.19
N LYS A 115 4.92 27.36 -2.23
CA LYS A 115 6.34 27.03 -2.31
C LYS A 115 7.16 27.64 -1.18
N ALA A 116 6.89 28.89 -0.80
CA ALA A 116 7.63 29.57 0.28
C ALA A 116 7.48 28.82 1.61
N ASP A 117 6.26 28.40 1.96
CA ASP A 117 6.01 27.62 3.17
C ASP A 117 6.78 26.30 3.17
N TRP A 118 6.81 25.62 2.03
CA TRP A 118 7.57 24.38 1.84
C TRP A 118 9.06 24.58 2.06
N GLU A 119 9.65 25.58 1.40
CA GLU A 119 11.08 25.86 1.46
C GLU A 119 11.53 26.31 2.86
N GLU A 120 10.67 27.04 3.57
CA GLU A 120 10.99 27.58 4.90
C GLU A 120 10.71 26.55 6.02
N CYS A 121 9.56 25.86 5.96
CA CYS A 121 9.04 25.15 7.12
C CYS A 121 9.28 23.65 7.10
N ILE A 122 9.31 23.00 5.92
CA ILE A 122 9.30 21.53 5.80
C ILE A 122 10.62 21.00 5.24
N LYS A 123 10.99 21.46 4.05
CA LYS A 123 12.16 20.96 3.32
C LYS A 123 13.46 20.90 4.14
N PRO A 124 13.79 21.91 4.98
CA PRO A 124 15.03 21.88 5.80
C PRO A 124 15.05 20.78 6.86
N LEU A 125 13.88 20.27 7.26
CA LEU A 125 13.69 19.24 8.29
C LEU A 125 13.77 17.82 7.71
N LEU A 126 13.59 17.66 6.39
CA LEU A 126 13.58 16.36 5.71
C LEU A 126 15.02 15.86 5.49
N LYS A 127 15.64 15.38 6.56
CA LYS A 127 16.96 14.76 6.54
C LYS A 127 16.86 13.28 6.84
N ALA A 128 17.65 12.49 6.14
CA ALA A 128 17.77 11.07 6.45
C ALA A 128 18.43 10.88 7.80
N ASP A 129 17.70 10.32 8.74
CA ASP A 129 18.15 10.03 10.11
C ASP A 129 17.60 8.66 10.52
N ILE A 130 18.42 7.92 11.29
CA ILE A 130 18.01 6.63 11.86
C ILE A 130 16.78 6.74 12.76
N LYS A 131 16.52 7.90 13.37
CA LYS A 131 15.32 8.16 14.16
C LYS A 131 14.03 8.02 13.36
N ARG A 132 14.09 8.09 12.01
CA ARG A 132 12.97 7.88 11.10
C ARG A 132 12.69 6.40 10.82
N ILE A 133 13.48 5.48 11.39
CA ILE A 133 13.47 4.07 11.02
C ILE A 133 13.21 3.19 12.24
N ASP A 134 12.09 2.49 12.27
CA ASP A 134 11.85 1.41 13.24
C ASP A 134 12.58 0.13 12.80
N CYS A 135 13.90 0.12 13.06
CA CYS A 135 14.75 -1.04 12.78
C CYS A 135 14.29 -2.30 13.54
N ASN A 136 13.71 -2.14 14.73
CA ASN A 136 13.32 -3.29 15.55
C ASN A 136 12.12 -4.02 14.96
N SER A 137 11.08 -3.29 14.57
CA SER A 137 9.93 -3.87 13.90
C SER A 137 10.32 -4.52 12.57
N TYR A 138 11.13 -3.81 11.74
CA TYR A 138 11.61 -4.38 10.49
C TYR A 138 12.39 -5.68 10.68
N ARG A 139 13.36 -5.69 11.59
CA ARG A 139 14.19 -6.88 11.92
C ARG A 139 13.32 -8.06 12.35
N ARG A 140 12.38 -7.82 13.27
CA ARG A 140 11.47 -8.86 13.79
C ARG A 140 10.65 -9.48 12.66
N LEU A 141 10.01 -8.67 11.81
CA LEU A 141 9.18 -9.16 10.72
C LEU A 141 10.00 -9.83 9.61
N ARG A 142 11.19 -9.30 9.30
CA ARG A 142 12.11 -9.91 8.34
C ARG A 142 12.57 -11.28 8.80
N GLN A 143 12.99 -11.42 10.07
CA GLN A 143 13.41 -12.70 10.65
C GLN A 143 12.25 -13.70 10.71
N ARG A 144 11.04 -13.24 11.00
CA ARG A 144 9.83 -14.08 10.95
C ARG A 144 9.57 -14.57 9.52
N GLY A 145 9.60 -13.69 8.54
CA GLY A 145 9.45 -14.06 7.13
C GLY A 145 10.51 -15.08 6.67
N GLU A 146 11.77 -14.89 7.04
CA GLU A 146 12.85 -15.84 6.74
C GLU A 146 12.60 -17.21 7.38
N ARG A 147 12.26 -17.25 8.67
CA ARG A 147 11.97 -18.49 9.41
C ARG A 147 10.79 -19.26 8.79
N ASP A 148 9.73 -18.56 8.43
CA ASP A 148 8.47 -19.15 7.99
C ASP A 148 8.40 -19.31 6.45
N GLY A 149 9.45 -18.92 5.74
CA GLY A 149 9.52 -18.99 4.28
C GLY A 149 8.54 -18.05 3.59
N ARG A 150 8.15 -16.91 4.21
CA ARG A 150 7.30 -15.87 3.64
C ARG A 150 8.10 -14.81 2.90
N PHE A 151 7.45 -14.15 1.95
CA PHE A 151 8.03 -13.03 1.23
C PHE A 151 7.95 -11.75 2.06
N VAL A 152 9.10 -11.12 2.33
CA VAL A 152 9.18 -9.87 3.09
C VAL A 152 9.08 -8.69 2.14
N MET A 153 8.01 -7.93 2.27
CA MET A 153 7.68 -6.77 1.44
C MET A 153 7.95 -5.48 2.22
N GLY A 154 9.15 -4.88 2.06
CA GLY A 154 9.52 -3.62 2.72
C GLY A 154 8.65 -2.46 2.24
N SER A 155 7.84 -1.88 3.14
CA SER A 155 6.79 -0.92 2.76
C SER A 155 7.16 0.51 3.13
N SER A 156 6.78 1.44 2.26
CA SER A 156 6.92 2.87 2.50
C SER A 156 5.80 3.66 1.82
N TRP A 157 5.40 4.77 2.44
CA TRP A 157 4.80 5.86 1.70
C TRP A 157 5.80 6.38 0.68
N ASN A 158 5.31 6.82 -0.46
CA ASN A 158 6.17 7.43 -1.44
C ASN A 158 5.58 8.81 -1.82
N VAL A 159 6.02 9.35 -2.88
CA VAL A 159 6.03 10.72 -3.32
C VAL A 159 4.70 11.46 -3.17
N PHE A 160 3.60 10.95 -3.76
CA PHE A 160 2.34 11.69 -3.79
C PHE A 160 1.67 11.74 -2.42
N GLN A 161 1.56 10.61 -1.75
CA GLN A 161 0.85 10.54 -0.47
C GLN A 161 1.56 11.35 0.63
N VAL A 162 2.90 11.33 0.67
CA VAL A 162 3.63 12.16 1.66
C VAL A 162 3.48 13.66 1.37
N MET A 163 3.40 14.07 0.09
CA MET A 163 3.08 15.46 -0.25
C MET A 163 1.67 15.84 0.16
N VAL A 164 0.69 14.94 -0.03
CA VAL A 164 -0.69 15.14 0.45
C VAL A 164 -0.72 15.31 1.97
N ASN A 165 0.04 14.53 2.72
CA ASN A 165 0.09 14.65 4.18
C ASN A 165 0.61 16.01 4.65
N VAL A 166 1.47 16.66 3.86
CA VAL A 166 2.11 17.94 4.18
C VAL A 166 1.29 19.15 3.74
N CYS A 167 0.68 19.12 2.56
CA CYS A 167 -0.02 20.28 2.00
C CYS A 167 -1.48 20.06 1.60
N GLY A 168 -1.98 18.83 1.75
CA GLY A 168 -3.34 18.45 1.37
C GLY A 168 -3.56 18.36 -0.14
N HIS A 169 -4.62 17.66 -0.53
CA HIS A 169 -4.97 17.51 -1.95
C HIS A 169 -5.19 18.86 -2.65
N GLN A 170 -5.90 19.79 -1.99
CA GLN A 170 -6.24 21.06 -2.63
C GLN A 170 -5.00 21.85 -3.00
N ASN A 171 -4.09 22.11 -2.06
CA ASN A 171 -2.89 22.90 -2.31
C ASN A 171 -1.94 22.18 -3.27
N LEU A 172 -1.80 20.85 -3.14
CA LEU A 172 -0.98 20.05 -4.05
C LEU A 172 -1.47 20.11 -5.49
N LEU A 173 -2.77 19.90 -5.72
CA LEU A 173 -3.36 19.91 -7.08
C LEU A 173 -3.37 21.33 -7.69
N MET A 174 -3.57 22.35 -6.87
CA MET A 174 -3.38 23.75 -7.31
C MET A 174 -1.92 23.99 -7.67
N GLY A 175 -0.96 23.55 -6.86
CA GLY A 175 0.47 23.65 -7.11
C GLY A 175 0.88 22.98 -8.42
N MET A 176 0.34 21.80 -8.73
CA MET A 176 0.58 21.12 -10.02
C MET A 176 0.22 21.97 -11.24
N THR A 177 -0.69 22.94 -11.10
CA THR A 177 -1.13 23.81 -12.17
C THR A 177 -0.44 25.17 -12.15
N LEU A 178 -0.29 25.76 -10.97
CA LEU A 178 0.15 27.13 -10.78
C LEU A 178 1.66 27.26 -10.55
N ASP A 179 2.26 26.30 -9.89
CA ASP A 179 3.70 26.23 -9.61
C ASP A 179 4.21 24.78 -9.71
N PRO A 180 4.30 24.21 -10.93
CA PRO A 180 4.75 22.83 -11.13
C PRO A 180 6.19 22.59 -10.65
N ASP A 181 7.04 23.59 -10.55
CA ASP A 181 8.41 23.45 -10.10
C ASP A 181 8.47 23.24 -8.58
N TRP A 182 7.54 23.82 -7.81
CA TRP A 182 7.37 23.47 -6.41
C TRP A 182 7.02 21.99 -6.22
N VAL A 183 6.06 21.47 -6.98
CA VAL A 183 5.62 20.07 -6.87
C VAL A 183 6.74 19.11 -7.27
N LYS A 184 7.49 19.43 -8.33
CA LYS A 184 8.67 18.63 -8.73
C LYS A 184 9.76 18.62 -7.66
N ASP A 185 9.99 19.75 -7.00
CA ASP A 185 10.96 19.86 -5.91
C ASP A 185 10.53 19.01 -4.71
N MET A 186 9.25 19.06 -4.30
CA MET A 186 8.72 18.18 -3.26
C MET A 186 8.89 16.70 -3.65
N ALA A 187 8.47 16.33 -4.85
CA ALA A 187 8.53 14.95 -5.34
C ALA A 187 9.98 14.40 -5.35
N SER A 188 10.92 15.19 -5.86
CA SER A 188 12.34 14.82 -5.87
C SER A 188 12.94 14.75 -4.46
N THR A 189 12.55 15.64 -3.56
CA THR A 189 13.02 15.66 -2.17
C THR A 189 12.57 14.41 -1.41
N TYR A 190 11.29 14.04 -1.52
CA TYR A 190 10.76 12.84 -0.86
C TYR A 190 11.29 11.54 -1.48
N ALA A 191 11.48 11.49 -2.80
CA ALA A 191 12.09 10.31 -3.43
C ALA A 191 13.52 10.08 -2.92
N ARG A 192 14.33 11.12 -2.82
CA ARG A 192 15.69 11.03 -2.26
C ARG A 192 15.69 10.64 -0.81
N LEU A 193 14.85 11.28 0.02
CA LEU A 193 14.71 10.92 1.43
C LEU A 193 14.34 9.44 1.59
N SER A 194 13.38 8.96 0.79
CA SER A 194 12.97 7.55 0.81
C SER A 194 14.15 6.63 0.47
N ILE A 195 14.92 6.94 -0.58
CA ILE A 195 16.09 6.15 -0.98
C ILE A 195 17.14 6.11 0.13
N GLU A 196 17.50 7.27 0.67
CA GLU A 196 18.51 7.39 1.76
C GLU A 196 18.08 6.60 3.01
N LEU A 197 16.79 6.65 3.38
CA LEU A 197 16.27 5.87 4.51
C LEU A 197 16.35 4.37 4.25
N HIS A 198 16.04 3.92 3.03
CA HIS A 198 16.19 2.51 2.65
C HIS A 198 17.66 2.07 2.67
N GLU A 199 18.60 2.90 2.23
CA GLU A 199 20.03 2.60 2.30
C GLU A 199 20.48 2.39 3.75
N ILE A 200 20.11 3.30 4.66
CA ILE A 200 20.41 3.18 6.10
C ILE A 200 19.81 1.89 6.67
N LEU A 201 18.55 1.59 6.34
CA LEU A 201 17.88 0.37 6.81
C LEU A 201 18.57 -0.90 6.30
N PHE A 202 18.90 -0.94 5.00
CA PHE A 202 19.50 -2.12 4.37
C PHE A 202 20.93 -2.40 4.86
N GLU A 203 21.71 -1.36 5.10
CA GLU A 203 23.06 -1.51 5.69
C GLU A 203 23.00 -2.10 7.09
N ARG A 204 21.96 -1.78 7.88
CA ARG A 204 21.85 -2.22 9.28
C ARG A 204 21.16 -3.55 9.43
N GLU A 205 20.09 -3.77 8.68
CA GLU A 205 19.14 -4.85 8.92
C GLU A 205 19.05 -5.84 7.75
N GLY A 206 19.72 -5.58 6.62
CA GLY A 206 19.66 -6.41 5.41
C GLY A 206 18.45 -6.11 4.53
N LEU A 207 18.45 -6.73 3.35
CA LEU A 207 17.45 -6.49 2.32
C LEU A 207 16.14 -7.24 2.61
N PRO A 208 14.98 -6.69 2.23
CA PRO A 208 13.73 -7.44 2.09
C PRO A 208 13.76 -8.27 0.79
N ASP A 209 12.66 -8.95 0.49
CA ASP A 209 12.49 -9.69 -0.77
C ASP A 209 11.93 -8.83 -1.90
N GLY A 210 11.30 -7.73 -1.58
CA GLY A 210 10.78 -6.72 -2.51
C GLY A 210 10.39 -5.44 -1.78
N LEU A 211 10.08 -4.40 -2.54
CA LEU A 211 9.62 -3.10 -2.00
C LEU A 211 8.17 -2.87 -2.35
N PHE A 212 7.44 -2.23 -1.43
CA PHE A 212 6.04 -1.87 -1.61
C PHE A 212 5.89 -0.34 -1.50
N ILE A 213 5.48 0.26 -2.60
CA ILE A 213 5.13 1.68 -2.66
C ILE A 213 3.63 1.81 -2.36
N MET A 214 3.30 2.59 -1.35
CA MET A 214 1.92 2.93 -1.00
C MET A 214 1.60 4.33 -1.48
N GLU A 215 0.60 4.42 -2.37
CA GLU A 215 0.10 5.67 -2.96
C GLU A 215 -1.42 5.65 -3.07
N ASP A 216 -2.01 6.83 -3.25
CA ASP A 216 -3.42 7.02 -3.58
C ASP A 216 -3.54 8.05 -4.72
N LEU A 217 -3.23 7.64 -5.95
CA LEU A 217 -3.21 8.51 -7.14
C LEU A 217 -4.60 8.68 -7.78
N GLY A 218 -5.53 7.80 -7.42
CA GLY A 218 -6.89 7.77 -7.98
C GLY A 218 -7.93 8.31 -7.01
N TYR A 219 -8.99 8.87 -7.61
CA TYR A 219 -10.24 9.17 -6.94
C TYR A 219 -11.32 8.22 -7.47
N LYS A 220 -12.59 8.48 -7.29
CA LYS A 220 -13.69 7.57 -7.69
C LYS A 220 -13.52 7.00 -9.11
N ASN A 221 -13.78 7.82 -10.14
CA ASN A 221 -13.79 7.39 -11.54
C ASN A 221 -12.65 8.03 -12.36
N ASN A 222 -11.77 8.80 -11.73
CA ASN A 222 -10.69 9.51 -12.39
C ASN A 222 -9.45 9.57 -11.48
N PRO A 223 -8.25 9.67 -12.06
CA PRO A 223 -7.07 10.05 -11.30
C PRO A 223 -7.20 11.47 -10.72
N PHE A 224 -6.45 11.78 -9.67
CA PHE A 224 -6.38 13.13 -9.10
C PHE A 224 -5.76 14.15 -10.05
N MET A 225 -4.94 13.71 -11.00
CA MET A 225 -4.23 14.58 -11.94
C MET A 225 -4.28 14.03 -13.36
N SER A 226 -3.97 14.91 -14.33
CA SER A 226 -3.85 14.48 -15.73
C SER A 226 -2.62 13.59 -15.95
N LEU A 227 -2.66 12.75 -17.00
CA LEU A 227 -1.52 11.93 -17.40
C LEU A 227 -0.26 12.77 -17.70
N ARG A 228 -0.43 13.98 -18.25
CA ARG A 228 0.68 14.91 -18.47
C ARG A 228 1.33 15.34 -17.16
N MET A 229 0.53 15.76 -16.17
CA MET A 229 1.04 16.16 -14.84
C MET A 229 1.75 15.00 -14.15
N PHE A 230 1.17 13.79 -14.20
CA PHE A 230 1.82 12.59 -13.68
C PHE A 230 3.20 12.38 -14.30
N ARG A 231 3.30 12.42 -15.64
CA ARG A 231 4.54 12.22 -16.38
C ARG A 231 5.60 13.28 -16.08
N GLU A 232 5.18 14.53 -15.94
CA GLU A 232 6.09 15.65 -15.73
C GLU A 232 6.58 15.78 -14.28
N MET A 233 5.75 15.41 -13.29
CA MET A 233 6.01 15.73 -11.88
C MET A 233 6.30 14.51 -11.01
N LEU A 234 5.59 13.39 -11.19
CA LEU A 234 5.67 12.23 -10.30
C LEU A 234 6.46 11.07 -10.91
N LYS A 235 6.24 10.74 -12.17
CA LYS A 235 6.92 9.64 -12.86
C LYS A 235 8.45 9.68 -12.72
N PRO A 236 9.15 10.84 -12.82
CA PRO A 236 10.59 10.90 -12.63
C PRO A 236 11.05 10.43 -11.25
N ALA A 237 10.31 10.79 -10.19
CA ALA A 237 10.59 10.39 -8.82
C ALA A 237 10.38 8.88 -8.61
N TYR A 238 9.29 8.31 -9.16
CA TYR A 238 9.09 6.85 -9.16
C TYR A 238 10.18 6.12 -9.94
N ALA A 239 10.60 6.66 -11.08
CA ALA A 239 11.69 6.08 -11.89
C ALA A 239 13.02 6.06 -11.13
N GLU A 240 13.31 7.08 -10.33
CA GLU A 240 14.49 7.14 -9.47
C GLU A 240 14.44 6.05 -8.39
N PHE A 241 13.32 5.93 -7.67
CA PHE A 241 13.13 4.92 -6.64
C PHE A 241 13.18 3.49 -7.21
N VAL A 242 12.53 3.23 -8.34
CA VAL A 242 12.55 1.90 -8.98
C VAL A 242 13.96 1.56 -9.50
N ARG A 243 14.72 2.54 -9.99
CA ARG A 243 16.12 2.33 -10.38
C ARG A 243 16.97 1.94 -9.17
N PHE A 244 16.77 2.60 -8.02
CA PHE A 244 17.40 2.21 -6.76
C PHE A 244 17.03 0.77 -6.37
N ALA A 245 15.74 0.41 -6.35
CA ALA A 245 15.29 -0.95 -6.04
C ALA A 245 15.93 -2.01 -6.98
N ARG A 246 15.98 -1.73 -8.27
CA ARG A 246 16.64 -2.59 -9.27
C ARG A 246 18.13 -2.76 -9.03
N SER A 247 18.84 -1.73 -8.56
CA SER A 247 20.25 -1.84 -8.19
C SER A 247 20.53 -2.83 -7.08
N LYS A 248 19.48 -3.10 -6.27
CA LYS A 248 19.50 -4.09 -5.19
C LYS A 248 18.84 -5.42 -5.59
N ASN A 249 18.42 -5.59 -6.87
CA ASN A 249 17.65 -6.73 -7.38
C ASN A 249 16.29 -6.92 -6.70
N LEU A 250 15.67 -5.87 -6.20
CA LEU A 250 14.38 -5.91 -5.53
C LEU A 250 13.25 -5.60 -6.51
N PRO A 251 12.22 -6.47 -6.64
CA PRO A 251 10.99 -6.14 -7.34
C PRO A 251 10.23 -5.05 -6.58
N VAL A 252 9.46 -4.24 -7.32
CA VAL A 252 8.63 -3.18 -6.73
C VAL A 252 7.17 -3.49 -6.97
N LEU A 253 6.39 -3.56 -5.88
CA LEU A 253 4.95 -3.62 -5.88
C LEU A 253 4.42 -2.21 -5.67
N PHE A 254 3.40 -1.82 -6.40
CA PHE A 254 2.85 -0.46 -6.37
C PHE A 254 1.36 -0.50 -6.02
N HIS A 255 1.01 0.12 -4.91
CA HIS A 255 -0.36 0.30 -4.50
C HIS A 255 -0.89 1.67 -4.94
N SER A 256 -2.11 1.67 -5.42
CA SER A 256 -2.90 2.89 -5.49
C SER A 256 -4.38 2.58 -5.40
N CYS A 257 -5.06 3.24 -4.47
CA CYS A 257 -6.52 3.30 -4.46
C CYS A 257 -7.05 4.15 -5.62
N GLY A 258 -8.36 4.01 -5.88
CA GLY A 258 -9.08 4.77 -6.89
C GLY A 258 -8.80 4.32 -8.33
N TYR A 259 -9.24 5.14 -9.28
CA TYR A 259 -9.08 4.88 -10.70
C TYR A 259 -7.73 5.38 -11.21
N VAL A 260 -6.86 4.46 -11.62
CA VAL A 260 -5.49 4.77 -12.08
C VAL A 260 -5.13 4.17 -13.45
N GLU A 261 -6.10 3.67 -14.19
CA GLU A 261 -5.88 3.03 -15.49
C GLU A 261 -4.98 3.85 -16.44
N PRO A 262 -5.14 5.19 -16.59
CA PRO A 262 -4.30 5.97 -17.50
C PRO A 262 -2.81 5.92 -17.17
N PHE A 263 -2.44 5.58 -15.93
CA PHE A 263 -1.05 5.55 -15.48
C PHE A 263 -0.39 4.18 -15.64
N ILE A 264 -1.16 3.10 -15.87
CA ILE A 264 -0.62 1.73 -15.95
C ILE A 264 0.52 1.60 -16.97
N PRO A 265 0.42 2.13 -18.22
CA PRO A 265 1.53 2.04 -19.17
C PRO A 265 2.80 2.72 -18.68
N ASP A 266 2.68 3.88 -18.03
CA ASP A 266 3.82 4.60 -17.48
C ASP A 266 4.43 3.90 -16.26
N LEU A 267 3.62 3.26 -15.41
CA LEU A 267 4.09 2.44 -14.30
C LEU A 267 4.86 1.20 -14.78
N ILE A 268 4.40 0.56 -15.87
CA ILE A 268 5.14 -0.53 -16.52
C ILE A 268 6.48 -0.04 -17.07
N GLU A 269 6.50 1.10 -17.75
CA GLU A 269 7.72 1.71 -18.30
C GLU A 269 8.73 2.03 -17.19
N VAL A 270 8.28 2.57 -16.06
CA VAL A 270 9.11 2.80 -14.86
C VAL A 270 9.68 1.48 -14.32
N GLY A 271 8.92 0.39 -14.46
CA GLY A 271 9.35 -0.96 -14.11
C GLY A 271 8.80 -1.52 -12.84
N ILE A 272 7.58 -1.16 -12.52
CA ILE A 272 6.80 -1.80 -11.47
C ILE A 272 6.57 -3.28 -11.82
N SER A 273 6.68 -4.15 -10.85
CA SER A 273 6.51 -5.60 -11.02
C SER A 273 5.08 -6.09 -10.76
N CYS A 274 4.36 -5.39 -9.88
CA CYS A 274 3.00 -5.74 -9.50
C CYS A 274 2.19 -4.47 -9.18
N LEU A 275 0.95 -4.42 -9.67
CA LEU A 275 -0.02 -3.37 -9.34
C LEU A 275 -1.08 -3.91 -8.37
N THR A 276 -1.42 -3.11 -7.37
CA THR A 276 -2.48 -3.34 -6.38
C THR A 276 -3.14 -1.99 -6.05
N ALA A 277 -4.32 -1.81 -5.60
CA ALA A 277 -5.39 -2.68 -5.14
C ALA A 277 -6.37 -3.09 -6.26
N LEU A 278 -6.46 -2.31 -7.36
CA LEU A 278 -7.40 -2.51 -8.47
C LEU A 278 -8.85 -2.31 -8.00
N GLU A 279 -9.14 -1.17 -7.41
CA GLU A 279 -10.39 -0.85 -6.73
C GLU A 279 -11.61 -0.94 -7.67
N VAL A 280 -12.41 -2.01 -7.51
CA VAL A 280 -13.52 -2.34 -8.40
C VAL A 280 -14.61 -1.26 -8.38
N LYS A 281 -14.89 -0.69 -7.19
CA LYS A 281 -15.90 0.38 -7.06
C LYS A 281 -15.47 1.68 -7.77
N ALA A 282 -14.17 1.87 -8.01
CA ALA A 282 -13.65 2.99 -8.77
C ALA A 282 -13.60 2.74 -10.28
N GLY A 283 -14.00 1.55 -10.73
CA GLY A 283 -14.05 1.19 -12.15
C GLY A 283 -12.80 0.45 -12.64
N MET A 284 -11.91 0.01 -11.74
CA MET A 284 -10.78 -0.84 -12.11
C MET A 284 -11.27 -2.25 -12.44
N ASP A 285 -10.83 -2.82 -13.58
CA ASP A 285 -11.23 -4.13 -14.07
C ASP A 285 -10.03 -5.08 -14.17
N LEU A 286 -9.90 -5.97 -13.19
CA LEU A 286 -8.81 -6.94 -13.10
C LEU A 286 -8.67 -7.81 -14.36
N ILE A 287 -9.79 -8.32 -14.91
CA ILE A 287 -9.74 -9.19 -16.09
C ILE A 287 -9.23 -8.43 -17.31
N ARG A 288 -9.76 -7.22 -17.52
CA ARG A 288 -9.34 -6.37 -18.64
C ARG A 288 -7.85 -6.02 -18.55
N TYR A 289 -7.36 -5.65 -17.37
CA TYR A 289 -5.93 -5.30 -17.20
C TYR A 289 -5.03 -6.52 -17.30
N TYR A 290 -5.47 -7.66 -16.80
CA TYR A 290 -4.77 -8.92 -17.01
C TYR A 290 -4.62 -9.24 -18.52
N GLN A 291 -5.70 -9.13 -19.29
CA GLN A 291 -5.66 -9.37 -20.74
C GLN A 291 -4.76 -8.37 -21.47
N GLN A 292 -4.72 -7.12 -21.02
CA GLN A 292 -3.98 -6.06 -21.69
C GLN A 292 -2.51 -5.98 -21.27
N TYR A 293 -2.21 -6.23 -20.00
CA TYR A 293 -0.91 -5.98 -19.40
C TYR A 293 -0.30 -7.19 -18.69
N GLY A 294 -0.98 -8.32 -18.62
CA GLY A 294 -0.55 -9.47 -17.83
C GLY A 294 0.79 -10.08 -18.25
N GLU A 295 1.25 -9.84 -19.49
CA GLU A 295 2.60 -10.26 -19.90
C GLU A 295 3.71 -9.39 -19.27
N ALA A 296 3.43 -8.13 -18.96
CA ALA A 296 4.38 -7.18 -18.41
C ALA A 296 4.25 -6.98 -16.90
N LEU A 297 3.04 -7.18 -16.33
CA LEU A 297 2.70 -6.78 -14.97
C LEU A 297 1.97 -7.92 -14.25
N SER A 298 2.32 -8.15 -12.99
CA SER A 298 1.54 -9.00 -12.07
C SER A 298 0.50 -8.16 -11.35
N PHE A 299 -0.53 -8.80 -10.82
CA PHE A 299 -1.64 -8.13 -10.15
C PHE A 299 -1.88 -8.71 -8.77
N MET A 300 -2.23 -7.83 -7.80
CA MET A 300 -2.65 -8.20 -6.46
C MET A 300 -3.93 -7.43 -6.13
N GLY A 301 -5.01 -8.12 -5.74
CA GLY A 301 -6.30 -7.48 -5.47
C GLY A 301 -7.31 -7.62 -6.60
N GLY A 302 -8.20 -6.64 -6.72
CA GLY A 302 -9.25 -6.63 -7.73
C GLY A 302 -10.41 -7.60 -7.47
N ILE A 303 -10.50 -8.18 -6.26
CA ILE A 303 -11.70 -8.87 -5.77
C ILE A 303 -12.52 -7.87 -4.97
N ASP A 304 -13.74 -7.63 -5.37
CA ASP A 304 -14.60 -6.59 -4.80
C ASP A 304 -14.87 -6.81 -3.31
N ALA A 305 -14.27 -5.97 -2.45
CA ALA A 305 -14.45 -6.04 -1.00
C ALA A 305 -15.92 -5.89 -0.57
N ARG A 306 -16.75 -5.19 -1.36
CA ARG A 306 -18.20 -5.09 -1.10
C ARG A 306 -18.92 -6.42 -1.27
N THR A 307 -18.43 -7.25 -2.20
CA THR A 307 -18.96 -8.63 -2.39
C THR A 307 -18.61 -9.49 -1.18
N ILE A 308 -17.40 -9.36 -0.63
CA ILE A 308 -17.02 -10.08 0.59
C ILE A 308 -17.84 -9.56 1.78
N ALA A 309 -18.00 -8.24 1.89
CA ALA A 309 -18.75 -7.56 2.96
C ALA A 309 -20.27 -7.86 2.93
N SER A 310 -20.80 -8.35 1.81
CA SER A 310 -22.19 -8.79 1.76
C SER A 310 -22.46 -10.05 2.59
N ASN A 311 -21.40 -10.80 2.95
CA ASN A 311 -21.47 -12.10 3.62
C ASN A 311 -22.33 -13.17 2.88
N ASP A 312 -22.56 -12.96 1.57
CA ASP A 312 -23.29 -13.90 0.73
C ASP A 312 -22.35 -14.80 -0.06
N ARG A 313 -22.30 -16.08 0.29
CA ARG A 313 -21.42 -17.07 -0.35
C ARG A 313 -21.67 -17.21 -1.85
N VAL A 314 -22.91 -17.08 -2.30
CA VAL A 314 -23.24 -17.20 -3.74
C VAL A 314 -22.63 -16.04 -4.54
N SER A 315 -22.68 -14.84 -3.99
CA SER A 315 -22.04 -13.66 -4.61
C SER A 315 -20.52 -13.78 -4.61
N ILE A 316 -19.93 -14.26 -3.51
CA ILE A 316 -18.48 -14.52 -3.40
C ILE A 316 -18.05 -15.58 -4.41
N ASP A 317 -18.77 -16.69 -4.52
CA ASP A 317 -18.46 -17.73 -5.51
C ASP A 317 -18.48 -17.19 -6.93
N ARG A 318 -19.52 -16.44 -7.28
CA ARG A 318 -19.65 -15.82 -8.61
C ARG A 318 -18.49 -14.87 -8.92
N GLU A 319 -18.06 -14.07 -7.94
CA GLU A 319 -16.94 -13.14 -8.07
C GLU A 319 -15.62 -13.89 -8.30
N LEU A 320 -15.34 -14.90 -7.48
CA LEU A 320 -14.10 -15.66 -7.54
C LEU A 320 -14.03 -16.57 -8.78
N GLU A 321 -15.12 -17.28 -9.11
CA GLU A 321 -15.21 -18.17 -10.28
C GLU A 321 -15.12 -17.41 -11.61
N LYS A 322 -15.58 -16.15 -11.64
CA LYS A 322 -15.42 -15.28 -12.80
C LYS A 322 -13.98 -14.82 -13.00
N LYS A 323 -13.26 -14.50 -11.93
CA LYS A 323 -11.98 -13.80 -12.02
C LYS A 323 -10.78 -14.75 -11.95
N ILE A 324 -10.69 -15.61 -10.93
CA ILE A 324 -9.48 -16.39 -10.66
C ILE A 324 -9.07 -17.30 -11.82
N PRO A 325 -9.99 -18.09 -12.46
CA PRO A 325 -9.60 -18.95 -13.58
C PRO A 325 -8.98 -18.20 -14.76
N VAL A 326 -9.37 -16.95 -14.97
CA VAL A 326 -8.82 -16.10 -16.03
C VAL A 326 -7.44 -15.57 -15.65
N VAL A 327 -7.34 -14.91 -14.48
CA VAL A 327 -6.13 -14.13 -14.13
C VAL A 327 -4.97 -14.97 -13.64
N LYS A 328 -5.19 -16.23 -13.29
CA LYS A 328 -4.08 -17.13 -12.94
C LYS A 328 -3.31 -17.65 -14.17
N GLY A 329 -3.85 -17.50 -15.40
CA GLY A 329 -3.35 -18.15 -16.61
C GLY A 329 -1.87 -17.94 -16.94
N ASN A 330 -1.28 -16.82 -16.53
CA ASN A 330 0.16 -16.52 -16.72
C ASN A 330 0.98 -16.56 -15.41
N TYR A 331 0.44 -17.11 -14.34
CA TYR A 331 1.05 -17.20 -13.00
C TYR A 331 1.28 -15.86 -12.29
N GLY A 332 0.76 -14.73 -12.81
CA GLY A 332 1.03 -13.37 -12.32
C GLY A 332 -0.03 -12.82 -11.35
N PHE A 333 -0.68 -13.66 -10.54
CA PHE A 333 -1.77 -13.21 -9.66
C PHE A 333 -1.56 -13.54 -8.18
N ILE A 334 -1.83 -12.55 -7.33
CA ILE A 334 -1.88 -12.66 -5.87
C ILE A 334 -3.32 -12.35 -5.45
N LEU A 335 -3.98 -13.33 -4.84
CA LEU A 335 -5.34 -13.17 -4.30
C LEU A 335 -5.32 -12.18 -3.13
N SER A 336 -6.14 -11.18 -3.24
CA SER A 336 -6.43 -10.16 -2.22
C SER A 336 -7.75 -9.49 -2.57
N SER A 337 -8.43 -8.94 -1.60
CA SER A 337 -9.51 -7.98 -1.86
C SER A 337 -8.97 -6.70 -2.50
N ASP A 338 -9.84 -5.88 -3.05
CA ASP A 338 -9.48 -4.59 -3.64
C ASP A 338 -9.36 -3.45 -2.62
N HIS A 339 -9.59 -3.76 -1.34
CA HIS A 339 -9.49 -2.84 -0.21
C HIS A 339 -9.37 -3.64 1.10
N SER A 340 -8.82 -3.05 2.16
CA SER A 340 -8.74 -3.69 3.49
C SER A 340 -10.09 -4.24 3.93
N ILE A 341 -10.09 -5.45 4.49
CA ILE A 341 -11.31 -6.13 4.96
C ILE A 341 -11.97 -5.33 6.07
N PRO A 342 -13.22 -4.86 5.87
CA PRO A 342 -13.94 -4.05 6.86
C PRO A 342 -14.57 -4.92 7.95
N ASP A 343 -14.93 -4.27 9.06
CA ASP A 343 -15.57 -4.88 10.21
C ASP A 343 -16.97 -5.47 9.94
N THR A 344 -17.57 -5.13 8.80
CA THR A 344 -18.83 -5.75 8.34
C THR A 344 -18.67 -7.18 7.84
N VAL A 345 -17.44 -7.62 7.53
CA VAL A 345 -17.15 -9.00 7.10
C VAL A 345 -17.13 -9.94 8.31
N ASN A 346 -17.91 -11.01 8.27
CA ASN A 346 -17.88 -12.05 9.30
C ASN A 346 -16.61 -12.90 9.17
N TYR A 347 -16.06 -13.35 10.30
CA TYR A 347 -14.85 -14.19 10.32
C TYR A 347 -14.99 -15.44 9.44
N GLU A 348 -16.12 -16.16 9.54
CA GLU A 348 -16.39 -17.36 8.74
C GLU A 348 -16.54 -17.05 7.25
N THR A 349 -17.02 -15.85 6.90
CA THR A 349 -17.09 -15.41 5.51
C THR A 349 -15.69 -15.17 4.94
N TYR A 350 -14.81 -14.52 5.70
CA TYR A 350 -13.43 -14.30 5.27
C TYR A 350 -12.67 -15.63 5.11
N ARG A 351 -12.83 -16.56 6.04
CA ARG A 351 -12.26 -17.91 5.91
C ARG A 351 -12.76 -18.62 4.66
N TYR A 352 -14.07 -18.58 4.43
CA TYR A 352 -14.68 -19.14 3.22
C TYR A 352 -14.09 -18.55 1.93
N PHE A 353 -13.96 -17.21 1.91
CA PHE A 353 -13.35 -16.49 0.78
C PHE A 353 -11.92 -17.00 0.50
N LEU A 354 -11.09 -17.13 1.52
CA LEU A 354 -9.73 -17.66 1.40
C LEU A 354 -9.72 -19.11 0.88
N GLU A 355 -10.49 -20.00 1.50
CA GLU A 355 -10.54 -21.42 1.14
C GLU A 355 -11.01 -21.62 -0.30
N LYS A 356 -12.08 -20.93 -0.71
CA LYS A 356 -12.61 -20.98 -2.08
C LYS A 356 -11.59 -20.39 -3.07
N GLY A 357 -11.03 -19.24 -2.77
CA GLY A 357 -10.04 -18.58 -3.61
C GLY A 357 -8.80 -19.43 -3.84
N LEU A 358 -8.27 -20.05 -2.77
CA LEU A 358 -7.16 -21.01 -2.86
C LEU A 358 -7.50 -22.25 -3.68
N SER A 359 -8.70 -22.79 -3.50
CA SER A 359 -9.15 -23.96 -4.28
C SER A 359 -9.16 -23.66 -5.78
N LEU A 360 -9.69 -22.48 -6.18
CA LEU A 360 -9.71 -22.02 -7.57
C LEU A 360 -8.32 -21.62 -8.09
N GLY A 361 -7.46 -21.20 -7.18
CA GLY A 361 -6.12 -20.71 -7.47
C GLY A 361 -5.04 -21.77 -7.66
N LYS A 362 -5.32 -23.05 -7.50
CA LYS A 362 -4.40 -24.18 -7.79
C LYS A 362 -4.15 -24.32 -9.28
N TYR A 363 -2.93 -24.71 -9.65
CA TYR A 363 -2.51 -25.00 -11.02
C TYR A 363 -2.48 -26.49 -11.30
#